data_6ab0a636ee164a377bb7e61a1569b4df
#
_entry.id   6ab0a636ee164a377bb7e61a1569b4df
#
_cell.length_a   1.000
_cell.length_b   1.000
_cell.length_c   1.000
_cell.angle_alpha   90.00
_cell.angle_beta   90.00
_cell.angle_gamma   90.00
#
_symmetry.space_group_name_H-M   'P 1'
#
loop_
_entity.id
_entity.type
_entity.pdbx_description
1 polymer ?
#
loop_
_entity_poly.entity_id
_entity_poly.type
_entity_poly.pdbx_seq_one_letter_code
_entity_poly.pdbx_strand_id
1 'polypeptide(L)'
;SQESAYRQAYERARAQEMNKPTQTVTIIPQNTQPQPVQPAPVQQPAAPVVQRTVVVEEDNTPVRTIQGEKRVIDGEPLKAFSVVVGSFVNETNARGMMNTLRNRGYAARVMKTNETINGHTGWYRVVASSFASKSQAVQSKNTLRDTYPGAWILGN
;
A
#
# COMPACT_ATOMS: atom_id res chain seq x y z
N SER A 1 -7.20 -4.51 23.25
CA SER A 1 -6.01 -3.71 23.55
C SER A 1 -5.54 -2.99 22.30
N GLN A 2 -4.68 -2.05 22.48
CA GLN A 2 -4.16 -1.29 21.38
C GLN A 2 -3.36 -2.18 20.42
N GLU A 3 -2.60 -3.09 20.96
CA GLU A 3 -1.83 -4.01 20.14
C GLU A 3 -2.76 -4.91 19.33
N SER A 4 -3.86 -5.33 19.91
CA SER A 4 -4.82 -6.16 19.21
C SER A 4 -5.45 -5.40 18.04
N ALA A 5 -5.74 -4.12 18.25
CA ALA A 5 -6.30 -3.29 17.18
C ALA A 5 -5.32 -3.12 16.03
N TYR A 6 -4.05 -2.94 16.36
CA TYR A 6 -3.04 -2.81 15.31
C TYR A 6 -2.86 -4.11 14.55
N ARG A 7 -2.91 -5.24 15.26
CA ARG A 7 -2.80 -6.53 14.60
C ARG A 7 -3.97 -6.75 13.66
N GLN A 8 -5.16 -6.38 14.08
CA GLN A 8 -6.32 -6.51 13.22
C GLN A 8 -6.19 -5.63 11.98
N ALA A 9 -5.68 -4.41 12.15
CA ALA A 9 -5.48 -3.52 11.04
C ALA A 9 -4.46 -4.09 10.05
N TYR A 10 -3.37 -4.64 10.58
CA TYR A 10 -2.35 -5.24 9.74
C TYR A 10 -2.92 -6.43 8.97
N GLU A 11 -3.65 -7.28 9.65
CA GLU A 11 -4.21 -8.48 9.01
C GLU A 11 -5.23 -8.10 7.95
N ARG A 12 -6.01 -7.05 8.20
CA ARG A 12 -6.97 -6.59 7.23
C ARG A 12 -6.25 -6.07 5.98
N ALA A 13 -5.21 -5.26 6.18
CA ALA A 13 -4.45 -4.74 5.06
C ALA A 13 -3.78 -5.87 4.30
N ARG A 14 -3.26 -6.85 5.01
CA ARG A 14 -2.61 -7.97 4.38
C ARG A 14 -3.59 -8.84 3.60
N ALA A 15 -4.78 -9.03 4.13
CA ALA A 15 -5.79 -9.80 3.43
C ALA A 15 -6.20 -9.08 2.14
N GLN A 16 -6.33 -7.77 2.20
CA GLN A 16 -6.63 -7.00 1.01
C GLN A 16 -5.51 -7.11 -0.01
N GLU A 17 -4.27 -7.08 0.44
CA GLU A 17 -3.14 -7.22 -0.45
C GLU A 17 -3.16 -8.56 -1.14
N MET A 18 -3.47 -9.63 -0.41
CA MET A 18 -3.45 -10.97 -0.97
C MET A 18 -4.68 -11.26 -1.84
N ASN A 19 -5.81 -10.68 -1.50
CA ASN A 19 -7.04 -10.97 -2.21
C ASN A 19 -7.37 -9.99 -3.32
N LYS A 20 -6.60 -8.95 -3.44
CA LYS A 20 -6.88 -7.90 -4.39
C LYS A 20 -7.08 -8.40 -5.80
N PRO A 21 -6.22 -9.25 -6.27
CA PRO A 21 -6.36 -9.71 -7.65
C PRO A 21 -7.68 -10.39 -7.89
N THR A 22 -8.27 -10.94 -6.91
CA THR A 22 -9.47 -11.68 -7.14
C THR A 22 -10.66 -10.81 -7.14
N GLN A 23 -10.51 -9.59 -6.83
CA GLN A 23 -11.60 -8.78 -6.92
C GLN A 23 -11.83 -8.30 -8.17
N THR A 24 -11.53 -8.46 -8.71
CA THR A 24 -11.81 -7.97 -9.91
C THR A 24 -12.34 -8.67 -10.81
N VAL A 25 -12.42 -9.05 -10.42
CA VAL A 25 -12.74 -9.60 -10.92
C VAL A 25 -13.59 -10.16 -10.97
N THR A 26 -13.87 -10.33 -10.92
CA THR A 26 -14.56 -10.89 -11.09
C THR A 26 -15.36 -11.04 -11.40
N ILE A 27 -15.28 -10.95 -11.61
CA ILE A 27 -15.83 -11.10 -12.09
C ILE A 27 -16.40 -11.58 -12.62
N ILE A 28 -16.25 -11.96 -12.85
CA ILE A 28 -16.54 -12.44 -13.55
C ILE A 28 -17.18 -13.01 -13.82
N PRO A 29 -17.11 -13.39 -13.86
CA PRO A 29 -17.48 -14.08 -14.31
C PRO A 29 -18.13 -14.55 -14.61
N GLN A 30 -17.74 -14.50 -14.46
CA GLN A 30 -18.03 -14.96 -14.86
C GLN A 30 -18.54 -15.41 -15.04
N ASN A 31 -18.47 -15.59 -15.02
CA ASN A 31 -18.74 -16.20 -15.44
C ASN A 31 -19.16 -16.76 -15.52
N THR A 32 -19.02 -16.90 -15.41
CA THR A 32 -19.19 -17.54 -15.67
C THR A 32 -19.58 -18.21 -15.75
N GLN A 33 -19.46 -18.65 -15.69
CA GLN A 33 -19.59 -19.30 -15.97
C GLN A 33 -19.98 -19.94 -16.21
N PRO A 34 -20.00 -20.33 -16.22
CA PRO A 34 -20.02 -21.07 -16.82
C PRO A 34 -20.54 -21.46 -17.36
N GLN A 35 -20.06 -21.37 -17.47
CA GLN A 35 -20.18 -21.63 -18.15
C GLN A 35 -20.52 -22.08 -18.70
N PRO A 36 -20.58 -22.65 -18.78
CA PRO A 36 -20.48 -23.27 -19.67
C PRO A 36 -20.92 -23.43 -20.51
N VAL A 37 -20.58 -23.26 -20.60
CA VAL A 37 -20.62 -23.26 -21.49
C VAL A 37 -20.70 -23.15 -22.26
N GLN A 38 -20.38 -23.01 -22.35
CA GLN A 38 -20.18 -22.84 -23.13
C GLN A 38 -20.02 -22.63 -23.78
N PRO A 39 -20.07 -22.93 -23.79
CA PRO A 39 -19.49 -22.74 -24.49
C PRO A 39 -19.41 -22.21 -25.05
N ALA A 40 -19.18 -21.73 -24.76
CA ALA A 40 -18.87 -21.12 -25.11
C ALA A 40 -18.57 -20.45 -25.37
N PRO A 41 -18.54 -20.41 -25.43
CA PRO A 41 -18.00 -19.76 -25.59
C PRO A 41 -17.68 -19.07 -25.58
N VAL A 42 -17.57 -18.83 -25.40
CA VAL A 42 -17.20 -18.29 -25.36
C VAL A 42 -16.83 -17.55 -25.15
N GLN A 43 -16.65 -17.38 -24.94
CA GLN A 43 -16.29 -16.81 -24.75
C GLN A 43 -16.01 -16.13 -24.39
N GLN A 44 -15.98 -16.11 -24.33
CA GLN A 44 -15.65 -15.61 -23.99
C GLN A 44 -15.43 -14.97 -23.60
N PRO A 45 -15.58 -15.15 -23.63
CA PRO A 45 -15.23 -14.68 -23.25
C PRO A 45 -15.17 -13.97 -22.90
N ALA A 46 -15.05 -13.81 -22.58
CA ALA A 46 -14.90 -13.21 -22.17
C ALA A 46 -14.86 -12.54 -21.72
N ALA A 47 -14.77 -12.41 -21.54
CA ALA A 47 -14.65 -11.85 -21.09
C ALA A 47 -14.61 -11.23 -20.59
N PRO A 48 -14.61 -11.19 -20.45
CA PRO A 48 -14.46 -10.59 -19.88
C PRO A 48 -14.38 -9.94 -19.35
N VAL A 49 -14.19 -9.80 -19.12
CA VAL A 49 -14.00 -9.26 -18.58
C VAL A 49 -13.91 -8.57 -18.06
N VAL A 50 -13.71 -8.40 -17.83
CA VAL A 50 -13.56 -7.87 -17.37
C VAL A 50 -13.52 -7.19 -16.83
N GLN A 51 -13.37 -7.08 -16.63
CA GLN A 51 -13.22 -6.57 -16.21
C GLN A 51 -13.11 -5.91 -15.53
N ARG A 52 -12.95 -5.65 -15.27
CA ARG A 52 -12.61 -5.18 -14.82
C ARG A 52 -12.61 -4.44 -14.16
N THR A 53 -12.36 -4.22 -13.91
CA THR A 53 -12.26 -3.52 -13.48
C THR A 53 -12.20 -2.72 -13.10
N VAL A 54 -11.80 -2.45 -12.98
CA VAL A 54 -11.68 -1.79 -12.65
C VAL A 54 -11.97 -0.91 -12.12
N VAL A 55 -12.18 -0.37 -12.12
CA VAL A 55 -12.68 0.43 -11.63
C VAL A 55 -12.33 1.12 -10.48
N VAL A 56 -12.00 0.60 -9.66
CA VAL A 56 -11.52 1.07 -8.56
C VAL A 56 -10.53 2.07 -8.72
N GLU A 57 -9.97 2.06 -9.75
CA GLU A 57 -8.98 2.91 -10.05
C GLU A 57 -9.38 4.32 -10.01
N GLU A 58 -10.57 4.56 -9.81
CA GLU A 58 -11.03 5.89 -9.75
C GLU A 58 -10.61 6.61 -8.51
N ASP A 59 -9.88 5.96 -7.65
CA ASP A 59 -9.45 6.61 -6.42
C ASP A 59 -8.56 7.80 -6.74
N ASN A 60 -8.92 8.94 -6.23
CA ASN A 60 -8.19 10.18 -6.47
C ASN A 60 -7.21 10.51 -5.36
N THR A 61 -6.92 9.58 -4.47
CA THR A 61 -5.94 9.82 -3.42
C THR A 61 -4.63 10.26 -4.04
N PRO A 62 -4.07 11.37 -3.60
CA PRO A 62 -2.83 11.87 -4.20
C PRO A 62 -1.68 10.89 -3.99
N VAL A 63 -0.84 10.78 -5.01
CA VAL A 63 0.41 10.05 -4.92
C VAL A 63 1.50 11.08 -5.13
N ARG A 64 2.42 11.17 -4.18
CA ARG A 64 3.49 12.15 -4.27
C ARG A 64 4.81 11.44 -4.51
N THR A 65 5.76 12.16 -5.05
CA THR A 65 7.11 11.62 -5.25
C THR A 65 8.07 12.43 -4.41
N ILE A 66 9.22 11.84 -4.13
CA ILE A 66 10.28 12.53 -3.43
C ILE A 66 11.34 12.86 -4.47
N GLN A 67 11.64 14.13 -4.59
CA GLN A 67 12.68 14.57 -5.51
C GLN A 67 14.05 14.27 -4.90
N GLY A 68 14.97 13.87 -5.76
CA GLY A 68 16.31 13.60 -5.31
C GLY A 68 16.50 12.18 -4.83
N GLU A 69 17.58 11.97 -4.11
CA GLU A 69 17.99 10.65 -3.71
C GLU A 69 17.18 10.13 -2.55
N LYS A 70 16.81 8.87 -2.60
CA LYS A 70 16.17 8.20 -1.47
C LYS A 70 16.60 6.76 -1.46
N ARG A 71 16.84 6.22 -0.28
CA ARG A 71 17.24 4.83 -0.17
C ARG A 71 16.76 4.25 1.15
N VAL A 72 16.36 3.00 1.10
CA VAL A 72 15.96 2.28 2.31
C VAL A 72 17.22 1.92 3.08
N ILE A 73 17.30 2.34 4.33
CA ILE A 73 18.45 2.01 5.17
C ILE A 73 18.15 0.87 6.12
N ASP A 74 16.88 0.50 6.28
CA ASP A 74 16.50 -0.64 7.09
C ASP A 74 15.17 -1.15 6.56
N GLY A 75 15.14 -2.41 6.14
CA GLY A 75 13.94 -3.06 5.64
C GLY A 75 14.07 -3.44 4.18
N GLU A 76 12.99 -3.98 3.66
CA GLU A 76 12.96 -4.44 2.28
C GLU A 76 12.85 -3.28 1.30
N PRO A 77 13.26 -3.48 0.06
CA PRO A 77 13.11 -2.44 -0.95
C PRO A 77 11.65 -2.03 -1.11
N LEU A 78 11.43 -0.82 -1.58
CA LEU A 78 10.09 -0.32 -1.81
C LEU A 78 9.52 -0.91 -3.09
N LYS A 79 8.20 -1.12 -3.07
CA LYS A 79 7.45 -1.44 -4.28
C LYS A 79 6.92 -0.13 -4.85
N ALA A 80 6.02 -0.23 -5.82
CA ALA A 80 5.60 0.94 -6.57
C ALA A 80 4.89 2.01 -5.73
N PHE A 81 4.13 1.61 -4.74
CA PHE A 81 3.35 2.55 -3.93
C PHE A 81 3.56 2.25 -2.45
N SER A 82 3.98 3.24 -1.71
CA SER A 82 4.31 3.06 -0.29
C SER A 82 3.53 4.04 0.56
N VAL A 83 3.22 3.63 1.79
CA VAL A 83 2.53 4.50 2.74
C VAL A 83 3.56 5.07 3.70
N VAL A 84 3.73 6.38 3.65
CA VAL A 84 4.68 7.10 4.49
C VAL A 84 3.91 7.66 5.68
N VAL A 85 4.36 7.35 6.89
CA VAL A 85 3.65 7.74 8.10
C VAL A 85 4.43 8.69 9.00
N GLY A 86 5.68 8.91 8.73
CA GLY A 86 6.47 9.81 9.57
C GLY A 86 7.68 10.35 8.86
N SER A 87 8.18 11.45 9.39
CA SER A 87 9.35 12.12 8.83
C SER A 87 10.13 12.70 10.00
N PHE A 88 11.41 12.39 10.06
CA PHE A 88 12.26 12.77 11.18
C PHE A 88 13.62 13.26 10.71
N VAL A 89 14.13 14.25 11.43
CA VAL A 89 15.50 14.68 11.22
C VAL A 89 16.45 13.66 11.85
N ASN A 90 16.00 13.02 12.91
CA ASN A 90 16.81 12.14 13.74
C ASN A 90 16.54 10.69 13.39
N GLU A 91 17.61 9.96 13.03
CA GLU A 91 17.47 8.56 12.63
C GLU A 91 16.92 7.67 13.75
N THR A 92 17.35 7.94 14.99
CA THR A 92 16.91 7.14 16.13
C THR A 92 15.39 7.25 16.30
N ASN A 93 14.85 8.45 16.11
CA ASN A 93 13.41 8.64 16.23
C ASN A 93 12.66 7.93 15.11
N ALA A 94 13.22 7.96 13.90
CA ALA A 94 12.60 7.23 12.78
C ALA A 94 12.61 5.73 13.04
N ARG A 95 13.72 5.21 13.54
CA ARG A 95 13.80 3.78 13.83
C ARG A 95 12.86 3.39 14.97
N GLY A 96 12.64 4.30 15.92
CA GLY A 96 11.67 4.05 16.98
C GLY A 96 10.27 3.85 16.45
N MET A 97 9.84 4.71 15.51
CA MET A 97 8.53 4.54 14.89
C MET A 97 8.47 3.26 14.06
N MET A 98 9.54 2.97 13.31
CA MET A 98 9.63 1.73 12.54
C MET A 98 9.44 0.52 13.45
N ASN A 99 10.13 0.50 14.58
CA ASN A 99 10.05 -0.63 15.50
C ASN A 99 8.66 -0.75 16.10
N THR A 100 8.02 0.36 16.41
CA THR A 100 6.65 0.36 16.91
C THR A 100 5.72 -0.30 15.88
N LEU A 101 5.88 0.06 14.61
CA LEU A 101 5.06 -0.52 13.56
C LEU A 101 5.37 -2.00 13.36
N ARG A 102 6.64 -2.36 13.41
CA ARG A 102 7.03 -3.77 13.26
C ARG A 102 6.46 -4.61 14.39
N ASN A 103 6.44 -4.08 15.60
CA ASN A 103 5.88 -4.80 16.73
C ASN A 103 4.38 -5.00 16.58
N ARG A 104 3.75 -4.23 15.72
CA ARG A 104 2.33 -4.38 15.45
C ARG A 104 2.07 -5.13 14.14
N GLY A 105 3.11 -5.69 13.57
CA GLY A 105 2.96 -6.59 12.41
C GLY A 105 3.17 -5.97 11.04
N TYR A 106 3.54 -4.69 10.98
CA TYR A 106 3.82 -4.06 9.69
C TYR A 106 5.25 -4.31 9.27
N ALA A 107 5.46 -4.46 7.97
CA ALA A 107 6.82 -4.59 7.44
C ALA A 107 7.37 -3.18 7.18
N ALA A 108 7.56 -2.45 8.25
CA ALA A 108 7.95 -1.05 8.18
C ALA A 108 9.41 -0.89 7.82
N ARG A 109 9.73 0.22 7.14
CA ARG A 109 11.09 0.55 6.70
C ARG A 109 11.43 1.96 7.12
N VAL A 110 12.72 2.23 7.21
CA VAL A 110 13.21 3.60 7.31
C VAL A 110 13.96 3.91 6.02
N MET A 111 13.63 5.06 5.44
CA MET A 111 14.22 5.50 4.19
C MET A 111 14.90 6.83 4.43
N LYS A 112 16.12 6.96 3.98
CA LYS A 112 16.85 8.21 4.07
C LYS A 112 16.74 8.97 2.77
N THR A 113 16.47 10.28 2.86
CA THR A 113 16.38 11.13 1.68
C THR A 113 17.37 12.28 1.81
N ASN A 114 17.60 12.99 0.71
CA ASN A 114 18.40 14.21 0.77
C ASN A 114 17.52 15.45 0.58
N GLU A 115 16.24 15.33 0.99
CA GLU A 115 15.33 16.46 0.93
C GLU A 115 15.78 17.59 1.83
N THR A 116 15.49 18.81 1.41
CA THR A 116 15.70 20.00 2.25
C THR A 116 14.31 20.55 2.59
N ILE A 117 13.96 20.47 3.85
CA ILE A 117 12.67 20.93 4.33
C ILE A 117 12.92 21.77 5.58
N ASN A 118 12.34 22.97 5.60
CA ASN A 118 12.52 23.89 6.72
C ASN A 118 13.99 24.14 7.05
N GLY A 119 14.80 24.26 6.02
CA GLY A 119 16.21 24.56 6.18
C GLY A 119 17.10 23.39 6.60
N HIS A 120 16.53 22.19 6.75
CA HIS A 120 17.33 21.02 7.12
C HIS A 120 17.40 20.07 5.95
N THR A 121 18.60 19.63 5.60
CA THR A 121 18.83 18.69 4.51
C THR A 121 19.06 17.30 5.09
N GLY A 122 18.37 16.33 4.52
CA GLY A 122 18.49 14.94 4.95
C GLY A 122 17.43 14.60 5.96
N TRP A 123 16.42 13.88 5.50
CA TRP A 123 15.28 13.49 6.35
C TRP A 123 15.13 11.98 6.33
N TYR A 124 14.67 11.44 7.43
CA TYR A 124 14.36 10.01 7.54
C TYR A 124 12.85 9.84 7.47
N ARG A 125 12.40 9.08 6.49
CA ARG A 125 10.98 8.80 6.31
C ARG A 125 10.68 7.41 6.79
N VAL A 126 9.57 7.25 7.51
CA VAL A 126 9.14 5.94 7.96
C VAL A 126 8.03 5.46 7.03
N VAL A 127 8.25 4.32 6.40
CA VAL A 127 7.31 3.71 5.47
C VAL A 127 6.66 2.54 6.18
N ALA A 128 5.35 2.59 6.36
CA ALA A 128 4.64 1.54 7.08
C ALA A 128 4.40 0.33 6.20
N SER A 129 4.16 0.53 4.91
CA SER A 129 3.80 -0.57 4.02
C SER A 129 4.13 -0.17 2.59
N SER A 130 4.25 -1.15 1.70
CA SER A 130 4.59 -0.89 0.30
C SER A 130 3.94 -1.96 -0.56
N PHE A 131 3.36 -1.54 -1.69
CA PHE A 131 2.56 -2.42 -2.53
C PHE A 131 2.81 -2.16 -3.99
N ALA A 132 2.53 -3.16 -4.81
CA ALA A 132 2.63 -3.00 -6.26
C ALA A 132 1.47 -2.19 -6.82
N SER A 133 0.33 -2.14 -6.13
CA SER A 133 -0.84 -1.43 -6.66
C SER A 133 -1.22 -0.27 -5.78
N LYS A 134 -1.72 0.79 -6.42
CA LYS A 134 -2.15 1.98 -5.71
C LYS A 134 -3.32 1.68 -4.79
N SER A 135 -4.26 0.86 -5.22
CA SER A 135 -5.44 0.63 -4.40
C SER A 135 -5.11 -0.08 -3.10
N GLN A 136 -4.12 -0.96 -3.12
CA GLN A 136 -3.68 -1.61 -1.89
C GLN A 136 -3.02 -0.60 -0.95
N ALA A 137 -2.23 0.31 -1.51
CA ALA A 137 -1.60 1.34 -0.69
C ALA A 137 -2.66 2.27 -0.08
N VAL A 138 -3.69 2.62 -0.85
CA VAL A 138 -4.77 3.46 -0.35
C VAL A 138 -5.50 2.76 0.80
N GLN A 139 -5.77 1.48 0.64
CA GLN A 139 -6.44 0.73 1.70
C GLN A 139 -5.61 0.69 2.97
N SER A 140 -4.31 0.46 2.82
CA SER A 140 -3.41 0.44 3.97
C SER A 140 -3.34 1.82 4.65
N LYS A 141 -3.25 2.88 3.83
CA LYS A 141 -3.25 4.23 4.36
C LYS A 141 -4.52 4.50 5.14
N ASN A 142 -5.67 4.09 4.62
CA ASN A 142 -6.93 4.32 5.29
C ASN A 142 -7.03 3.54 6.60
N THR A 143 -6.46 2.35 6.64
CA THR A 143 -6.42 1.55 7.86
C THR A 143 -5.56 2.24 8.92
N LEU A 144 -4.50 2.92 8.51
CA LEU A 144 -3.56 3.57 9.42
C LEU A 144 -3.99 4.97 9.82
N ARG A 145 -5.02 5.50 9.19
CA ARG A 145 -5.36 6.91 9.31
C ARG A 145 -5.64 7.35 10.73
N ASP A 146 -6.27 6.50 11.53
CA ASP A 146 -6.63 6.90 12.90
C ASP A 146 -5.40 7.09 13.77
N THR A 147 -4.36 6.32 13.55
CA THR A 147 -3.13 6.42 14.32
C THR A 147 -2.15 7.41 13.68
N TYR A 148 -2.11 7.43 12.35
CA TYR A 148 -1.20 8.28 11.61
C TYR A 148 -1.99 9.11 10.61
N PRO A 149 -2.67 10.17 11.08
CA PRO A 149 -3.56 10.93 10.20
C PRO A 149 -2.83 11.65 9.08
N GLY A 150 -1.54 11.87 9.22
CA GLY A 150 -0.77 12.51 8.16
C GLY A 150 -0.19 11.55 7.13
N ALA A 151 -0.58 10.28 7.16
CA ALA A 151 -0.04 9.30 6.22
C ALA A 151 -0.34 9.70 4.79
N TRP A 152 0.59 9.42 3.89
CA TRP A 152 0.43 9.75 2.47
C TRP A 152 1.09 8.68 1.62
N ILE A 153 0.80 8.69 0.32
CA ILE A 153 1.27 7.67 -0.60
C ILE A 153 2.42 8.21 -1.42
N LEU A 154 3.52 7.48 -1.38
CA LEU A 154 4.72 7.78 -2.14
C LEU A 154 4.75 6.89 -3.37
N GLY A 155 4.88 7.50 -4.54
CA GLY A 155 5.09 6.78 -5.78
C GLY A 155 6.57 6.62 -6.03
N ASN A 156 6.93 5.42 -6.35
CA ASN A 156 8.34 5.10 -6.54
C ASN A 156 8.74 5.17 -8.02
#